data_875d1c46f61dd4a3bbbcee8bee3c2b7e
#
_entry.id   875d1c46f61dd4a3bbbcee8bee3c2b7e
#
_cell.length_a   1.000
_cell.length_b   1.000
_cell.length_c   1.000
_cell.angle_alpha   90.00
_cell.angle_beta   90.00
_cell.angle_gamma   90.00
#
_symmetry.space_group_name_H-M   'P 1'
#
loop_
_entity.id
_entity.type
_entity.pdbx_description
1 polymer ?
#
loop_
_entity_poly.entity_id
_entity_poly.type
_entity_poly.pdbx_seq_one_letter_code
_entity_poly.pdbx_strand_id
1 'polypeptide(L)'
;MARQRETVPTLVKLSRGTQPDHTEQCHHKPSQSVGTVGGAQTTDLTALSPADLTRVAQEFNQRLALRAPFYAQHFVATTKPQGLSIDTWSQPAVYQQLLLDFAKAYPPLAKTTSSIPLENIPEQILLSHSHHSKALHSLWGQWYFGLLVPPMLEWIINAPHSLASTIEQIEQIEQLDIAPEHFYLRPHDSGRVAGFEFQLTPTPRDKVAIVKAAIVKTTVLTPTRERRLIKWIQSHLIPSVERLTSLSPTPAKLYWSHLGYLIHWYLGEMALPEIEFEQLKALLFNTKSFDDGEVNPLYNSINLLPALATHSDNIRRVCCLRHQLANSHRCGDCPLATRAQAKRAAQA
;
A
#
# COMPACT_ATOMS: atom_id res chain seq x y z
N MET A 1 -26.25 -20.83 -14.13
CA MET A 1 -25.67 -20.09 -13.00
C MET A 1 -24.68 -19.08 -13.56
N ALA A 2 -24.98 -17.79 -13.51
CA ALA A 2 -24.15 -16.73 -14.05
C ALA A 2 -22.98 -16.52 -13.09
N ARG A 3 -21.74 -16.85 -13.54
CA ARG A 3 -20.51 -16.52 -12.82
C ARG A 3 -20.38 -14.99 -12.80
N GLN A 4 -20.53 -14.38 -11.63
CA GLN A 4 -20.15 -12.99 -11.43
C GLN A 4 -18.69 -12.83 -11.82
N ARG A 5 -18.41 -12.00 -12.82
CA ARG A 5 -17.05 -11.64 -13.23
C ARG A 5 -16.45 -10.76 -12.14
N GLU A 6 -15.69 -11.35 -11.22
CA GLU A 6 -14.88 -10.58 -10.27
C GLU A 6 -13.80 -9.82 -11.04
N THR A 7 -14.00 -8.55 -11.19
CA THR A 7 -12.97 -7.64 -11.69
C THR A 7 -11.97 -7.39 -10.56
N VAL A 8 -10.66 -7.49 -10.87
CA VAL A 8 -9.62 -6.76 -10.07
C VAL A 8 -10.20 -5.38 -9.81
N PRO A 9 -10.10 -4.82 -8.59
CA PRO A 9 -10.60 -3.49 -8.35
C PRO A 9 -10.04 -2.58 -9.45
N THR A 10 -10.81 -2.39 -10.50
CA THR A 10 -10.67 -1.23 -11.34
C THR A 10 -11.02 -0.14 -10.35
N LEU A 11 -10.02 0.68 -10.00
CA LEU A 11 -10.12 1.77 -9.05
C LEU A 11 -11.52 2.38 -9.14
N VAL A 12 -12.37 2.00 -8.18
CA VAL A 12 -13.76 2.48 -8.16
C VAL A 12 -13.63 3.96 -7.85
N LYS A 13 -14.03 4.82 -8.79
CA LYS A 13 -14.20 6.24 -8.51
C LYS A 13 -15.21 6.36 -7.39
N LEU A 14 -14.73 6.70 -6.18
CA LEU A 14 -15.60 7.15 -5.12
C LEU A 14 -16.21 8.47 -5.59
N SER A 15 -17.52 8.47 -5.84
CA SER A 15 -18.27 9.70 -6.14
C SER A 15 -18.11 10.64 -4.97
N ARG A 16 -17.57 11.84 -5.23
CA ARG A 16 -17.45 12.93 -4.24
C ARG A 16 -18.85 13.26 -3.71
N GLY A 17 -19.12 12.82 -2.48
CA GLY A 17 -20.23 13.34 -1.71
C GLY A 17 -19.94 14.81 -1.38
N THR A 18 -20.83 15.71 -1.75
CA THR A 18 -20.82 17.12 -1.38
C THR A 18 -20.82 17.27 0.13
N GLN A 19 -19.72 17.76 0.70
CA GLN A 19 -19.64 18.19 2.10
C GLN A 19 -20.39 19.52 2.29
N PRO A 20 -21.14 19.67 3.39
CA PRO A 20 -21.69 20.99 3.76
C PRO A 20 -20.59 21.90 4.31
N ASP A 21 -20.57 23.12 3.82
CA ASP A 21 -19.74 24.23 4.30
C ASP A 21 -20.02 24.54 5.78
N HIS A 22 -19.01 24.38 6.63
CA HIS A 22 -18.99 24.95 7.97
C HIS A 22 -17.76 25.85 8.11
N THR A 23 -17.98 27.14 7.81
CA THR A 23 -17.07 28.25 8.19
C THR A 23 -17.35 28.65 9.63
N GLU A 24 -16.55 28.18 10.58
CA GLU A 24 -16.45 28.77 11.91
C GLU A 24 -15.11 29.51 12.04
N GLN A 25 -15.23 30.84 12.16
CA GLN A 25 -14.13 31.76 12.46
C GLN A 25 -13.76 31.67 13.95
N CYS A 26 -12.59 31.14 14.26
CA CYS A 26 -12.00 31.25 15.59
C CYS A 26 -11.01 32.40 15.66
N HIS A 27 -11.39 33.46 16.36
CA HIS A 27 -10.49 34.54 16.79
C HIS A 27 -9.58 34.04 17.93
N HIS A 28 -8.29 33.97 17.74
CA HIS A 28 -7.31 33.78 18.81
C HIS A 28 -6.59 35.09 19.14
N LYS A 29 -6.70 35.52 20.41
CA LYS A 29 -5.82 36.51 21.03
C LYS A 29 -4.53 35.85 21.51
N PRO A 30 -3.35 36.48 21.35
CA PRO A 30 -2.11 35.93 21.91
C PRO A 30 -1.99 36.33 23.38
N SER A 31 -1.75 35.37 24.24
CA SER A 31 -1.33 35.58 25.64
C SER A 31 0.11 35.06 25.78
N GLN A 32 1.04 35.98 26.06
CA GLN A 32 2.41 35.65 26.42
C GLN A 32 2.48 35.28 27.89
N SER A 33 3.09 34.14 28.22
CA SER A 33 3.75 33.91 29.50
C SER A 33 4.96 33.01 29.31
N VAL A 34 6.13 33.60 29.52
CA VAL A 34 7.42 32.92 29.58
C VAL A 34 7.48 32.21 30.94
N GLY A 35 7.37 30.91 30.93
CA GLY A 35 7.55 30.03 32.09
C GLY A 35 8.90 29.28 31.98
N THR A 36 9.65 29.34 33.05
CA THR A 36 10.98 28.80 33.30
C THR A 36 11.06 27.31 32.97
N VAL A 37 12.12 26.92 32.26
CA VAL A 37 12.46 25.53 31.89
C VAL A 37 12.80 24.72 33.14
N GLY A 38 11.82 23.97 33.66
CA GLY A 38 12.02 22.92 34.64
C GLY A 38 12.60 21.68 33.96
N GLY A 39 13.54 20.98 34.64
CA GLY A 39 14.27 19.85 34.12
C GLY A 39 13.40 18.79 33.46
N ALA A 40 13.84 18.33 32.29
CA ALA A 40 13.20 17.27 31.53
C ALA A 40 13.22 15.97 32.35
N GLN A 41 12.13 15.67 33.02
CA GLN A 41 11.83 14.31 33.47
C GLN A 41 11.68 13.46 32.21
N THR A 42 12.58 12.48 32.04
CA THR A 42 12.41 11.41 31.07
C THR A 42 11.20 10.60 31.50
N THR A 43 10.03 10.98 30.98
CA THR A 43 8.82 10.16 31.09
C THR A 43 9.11 8.83 30.41
N ASP A 44 9.15 7.79 31.22
CA ASP A 44 9.24 6.40 30.75
C ASP A 44 7.94 6.10 29.99
N LEU A 45 8.00 6.16 28.64
CA LEU A 45 6.84 5.90 27.78
C LEU A 45 6.44 4.44 28.01
N THR A 46 5.43 4.23 28.86
CA THR A 46 4.84 2.91 29.08
C THR A 46 4.20 2.44 27.76
N ALA A 47 4.55 1.22 27.34
CA ALA A 47 3.97 0.61 26.16
C ALA A 47 2.42 0.54 26.29
N LEU A 48 1.71 0.66 25.16
CA LEU A 48 0.25 0.49 25.11
C LEU A 48 -0.16 -0.84 25.76
N SER A 49 -1.16 -0.79 26.63
CA SER A 49 -1.72 -1.99 27.23
C SER A 49 -2.46 -2.85 26.18
N PRO A 50 -2.68 -4.16 26.42
CA PRO A 50 -3.50 -4.99 25.53
C PRO A 50 -4.92 -4.44 25.31
N ALA A 51 -5.49 -3.77 26.32
CA ALA A 51 -6.80 -3.12 26.22
C ALA A 51 -6.74 -1.90 25.27
N ASP A 52 -5.68 -1.07 25.38
CA ASP A 52 -5.48 0.07 24.49
C ASP A 52 -5.26 -0.38 23.05
N LEU A 53 -4.48 -1.42 22.81
CA LEU A 53 -4.28 -1.98 21.46
C LEU A 53 -5.61 -2.47 20.87
N THR A 54 -6.45 -3.12 21.69
CA THR A 54 -7.78 -3.56 21.23
C THR A 54 -8.67 -2.38 20.89
N ARG A 55 -8.68 -1.34 21.71
CA ARG A 55 -9.42 -0.09 21.46
C ARG A 55 -8.93 0.58 20.17
N VAL A 56 -7.62 0.75 20.01
CA VAL A 56 -7.01 1.34 18.81
C VAL A 56 -7.39 0.56 17.55
N ALA A 57 -7.36 -0.79 17.61
CA ALA A 57 -7.78 -1.64 16.49
C ALA A 57 -9.26 -1.40 16.12
N GLN A 58 -10.15 -1.39 17.12
CA GLN A 58 -11.58 -1.18 16.89
C GLN A 58 -11.88 0.20 16.30
N GLU A 59 -11.32 1.24 16.87
CA GLU A 59 -11.50 2.61 16.39
C GLU A 59 -10.95 2.79 14.97
N PHE A 60 -9.79 2.22 14.66
CA PHE A 60 -9.26 2.26 13.30
C PHE A 60 -10.19 1.53 12.31
N ASN A 61 -10.67 0.34 12.64
CA ASN A 61 -11.57 -0.42 11.77
C ASN A 61 -12.88 0.35 11.53
N GLN A 62 -13.44 0.99 12.54
CA GLN A 62 -14.64 1.83 12.40
C GLN A 62 -14.39 3.03 11.46
N ARG A 63 -13.25 3.71 11.61
CA ARG A 63 -12.88 4.85 10.75
C ARG A 63 -12.62 4.40 9.32
N LEU A 64 -11.92 3.28 9.14
CA LEU A 64 -11.70 2.71 7.81
C LEU A 64 -13.02 2.37 7.12
N ALA A 65 -14.00 1.82 7.86
CA ALA A 65 -15.33 1.52 7.33
C ALA A 65 -16.08 2.77 6.87
N LEU A 66 -15.88 3.90 7.55
CA LEU A 66 -16.50 5.18 7.18
C LEU A 66 -15.80 5.84 5.99
N ARG A 67 -14.45 5.84 5.97
CA ARG A 67 -13.67 6.55 4.96
C ARG A 67 -13.44 5.76 3.69
N ALA A 68 -13.25 4.44 3.82
CA ALA A 68 -12.89 3.55 2.75
C ALA A 68 -13.61 2.19 2.89
N PRO A 69 -14.97 2.16 2.78
CA PRO A 69 -15.80 0.99 3.09
C PRO A 69 -15.44 -0.26 2.26
N PHE A 70 -14.99 -0.09 1.03
CA PHE A 70 -14.47 -1.19 0.23
C PHE A 70 -13.28 -1.88 0.90
N TYR A 71 -12.30 -1.09 1.39
CA TYR A 71 -11.10 -1.65 2.01
C TYR A 71 -11.36 -2.23 3.39
N ALA A 72 -12.34 -1.72 4.14
CA ALA A 72 -12.72 -2.26 5.44
C ALA A 72 -13.22 -3.71 5.38
N GLN A 73 -13.70 -4.17 4.23
CA GLN A 73 -14.08 -5.58 4.00
C GLN A 73 -12.85 -6.49 3.82
N HIS A 74 -11.73 -5.90 3.42
CA HIS A 74 -10.51 -6.60 3.05
C HIS A 74 -9.34 -6.37 4.00
N PHE A 75 -9.46 -5.45 4.94
CA PHE A 75 -8.40 -5.11 5.87
C PHE A 75 -8.96 -4.91 7.29
N VAL A 76 -8.35 -5.59 8.27
CA VAL A 76 -8.76 -5.54 9.67
C VAL A 76 -7.53 -5.37 10.56
N ALA A 77 -7.50 -4.32 11.38
CA ALA A 77 -6.57 -4.23 12.50
C ALA A 77 -7.06 -5.12 13.64
N THR A 78 -6.17 -5.92 14.25
CA THR A 78 -6.52 -6.90 15.29
C THR A 78 -5.34 -7.16 16.23
N THR A 79 -5.62 -7.70 17.40
CA THR A 79 -4.59 -8.22 18.31
C THR A 79 -4.40 -9.73 18.18
N LYS A 80 -5.30 -10.42 17.45
CA LYS A 80 -5.31 -11.89 17.30
C LYS A 80 -5.59 -12.28 15.86
N PRO A 81 -4.59 -12.19 14.96
CA PRO A 81 -4.75 -12.56 13.56
C PRO A 81 -4.93 -14.08 13.41
N GLN A 82 -5.64 -14.48 12.35
CA GLN A 82 -5.89 -15.88 11.98
C GLN A 82 -5.40 -16.22 10.57
N GLY A 83 -5.02 -15.21 9.78
CA GLY A 83 -4.52 -15.38 8.42
C GLY A 83 -3.14 -16.05 8.37
N LEU A 84 -2.59 -16.17 7.18
CA LEU A 84 -1.26 -16.70 6.93
C LEU A 84 -0.21 -15.61 7.19
N SER A 85 0.74 -15.86 8.09
CA SER A 85 1.90 -14.96 8.28
C SER A 85 2.73 -14.87 7.01
N ILE A 86 3.57 -13.82 6.90
CA ILE A 86 4.48 -13.68 5.76
C ILE A 86 5.40 -14.90 5.62
N ASP A 87 5.90 -15.45 6.73
CA ASP A 87 6.76 -16.63 6.72
C ASP A 87 6.02 -17.89 6.27
N THR A 88 4.70 -17.94 6.43
CA THR A 88 3.88 -19.06 5.96
C THR A 88 3.54 -18.92 4.49
N TRP A 89 2.89 -17.81 4.07
CA TRP A 89 2.43 -17.68 2.69
C TRP A 89 3.57 -17.52 1.69
N SER A 90 4.71 -17.02 2.13
CA SER A 90 5.89 -16.84 1.26
C SER A 90 6.82 -18.04 1.22
N GLN A 91 6.47 -19.16 1.85
CA GLN A 91 7.15 -20.43 1.58
C GLN A 91 6.92 -20.80 0.11
N PRO A 92 7.98 -21.20 -0.62
CA PRO A 92 7.86 -21.47 -2.06
C PRO A 92 6.71 -22.41 -2.43
N ALA A 93 6.49 -23.48 -1.65
CA ALA A 93 5.42 -24.44 -1.89
C ALA A 93 4.02 -23.83 -1.68
N VAL A 94 3.84 -23.02 -0.61
CA VAL A 94 2.55 -22.36 -0.30
C VAL A 94 2.24 -21.29 -1.35
N TYR A 95 3.22 -20.44 -1.66
CA TYR A 95 3.05 -19.41 -2.68
C TYR A 95 2.77 -20.01 -4.06
N GLN A 96 3.47 -21.09 -4.42
CA GLN A 96 3.21 -21.80 -5.67
C GLN A 96 1.79 -22.37 -5.73
N GLN A 97 1.28 -22.93 -4.63
CA GLN A 97 -0.10 -23.42 -4.58
C GLN A 97 -1.11 -22.28 -4.74
N LEU A 98 -0.93 -21.15 -4.04
CA LEU A 98 -1.76 -19.96 -4.23
C LEU A 98 -1.76 -19.49 -5.68
N LEU A 99 -0.60 -19.49 -6.33
CA LEU A 99 -0.46 -19.06 -7.72
C LEU A 99 -1.07 -20.06 -8.71
N LEU A 100 -1.02 -21.36 -8.43
CA LEU A 100 -1.68 -22.40 -9.24
C LEU A 100 -3.20 -22.24 -9.19
N ASP A 101 -3.77 -22.03 -8.01
CA ASP A 101 -5.21 -21.79 -7.87
C ASP A 101 -5.61 -20.47 -8.55
N PHE A 102 -4.76 -19.45 -8.48
CA PHE A 102 -4.95 -18.20 -9.18
C PHE A 102 -4.89 -18.36 -10.72
N ALA A 103 -3.99 -19.20 -11.23
CA ALA A 103 -3.86 -19.48 -12.65
C ALA A 103 -5.09 -20.12 -13.27
N LYS A 104 -5.87 -20.90 -12.50
CA LYS A 104 -7.15 -21.48 -12.94
C LYS A 104 -8.15 -20.40 -13.33
N ALA A 105 -8.13 -19.24 -12.66
CA ALA A 105 -8.99 -18.09 -13.00
C ALA A 105 -8.43 -17.27 -14.19
N TYR A 106 -7.14 -17.35 -14.47
CA TYR A 106 -6.44 -16.59 -15.51
C TYR A 106 -5.57 -17.53 -16.39
N PRO A 107 -6.17 -18.41 -17.19
CA PRO A 107 -5.42 -19.35 -18.01
C PRO A 107 -4.60 -18.64 -19.09
N PRO A 108 -3.62 -19.32 -19.71
CA PRO A 108 -2.89 -18.83 -20.86
C PRO A 108 -3.81 -18.42 -22.02
N LEU A 109 -3.38 -17.45 -22.82
CA LEU A 109 -4.10 -17.10 -24.07
C LEU A 109 -4.08 -18.30 -25.02
N ALA A 110 -5.22 -18.66 -25.59
CA ALA A 110 -5.46 -19.84 -26.41
C ALA A 110 -4.54 -20.03 -27.64
N LYS A 111 -3.75 -19.02 -28.00
CA LYS A 111 -2.74 -19.10 -29.08
C LYS A 111 -1.61 -20.09 -28.78
N THR A 112 -1.41 -20.48 -27.52
CA THR A 112 -0.34 -21.38 -27.06
C THR A 112 -0.82 -22.80 -26.73
N THR A 113 -2.13 -23.03 -26.64
CA THR A 113 -2.69 -24.33 -26.20
C THR A 113 -3.89 -24.72 -27.04
N SER A 114 -3.69 -24.87 -28.35
CA SER A 114 -4.78 -24.96 -29.33
C SER A 114 -5.71 -26.19 -29.28
N SER A 115 -5.63 -27.07 -28.28
CA SER A 115 -6.52 -28.23 -28.23
C SER A 115 -6.73 -28.87 -26.84
N ILE A 116 -6.16 -28.36 -25.75
CA ILE A 116 -6.29 -28.97 -24.43
C ILE A 116 -7.39 -28.24 -23.64
N PRO A 117 -8.46 -28.92 -23.16
CA PRO A 117 -9.42 -28.32 -22.23
C PRO A 117 -8.72 -27.79 -20.98
N LEU A 118 -9.19 -26.67 -20.41
CA LEU A 118 -8.58 -25.96 -19.29
C LEU A 118 -8.32 -26.86 -18.07
N GLU A 119 -9.25 -27.79 -17.82
CA GLU A 119 -9.22 -28.77 -16.75
C GLU A 119 -8.13 -29.83 -16.91
N ASN A 120 -7.59 -29.96 -18.12
CA ASN A 120 -6.54 -30.95 -18.46
C ASN A 120 -5.17 -30.31 -18.72
N ILE A 121 -5.01 -28.99 -18.49
CA ILE A 121 -3.70 -28.36 -18.62
C ILE A 121 -2.82 -28.76 -17.42
N PRO A 122 -1.70 -29.47 -17.64
CA PRO A 122 -0.81 -29.83 -16.56
C PRO A 122 -0.33 -28.58 -15.79
N GLU A 123 -0.27 -28.65 -14.46
CA GLU A 123 0.14 -27.54 -13.59
C GLU A 123 1.50 -26.96 -13.99
N GLN A 124 2.42 -27.82 -14.44
CA GLN A 124 3.73 -27.42 -14.94
C GLN A 124 3.64 -26.50 -16.17
N ILE A 125 2.60 -26.67 -17.02
CA ILE A 125 2.39 -25.81 -18.20
C ILE A 125 1.83 -24.45 -17.79
N LEU A 126 0.97 -24.39 -16.77
CA LEU A 126 0.40 -23.12 -16.26
C LEU A 126 1.47 -22.16 -15.78
N LEU A 127 2.55 -22.67 -15.19
CA LEU A 127 3.63 -21.84 -14.63
C LEU A 127 4.90 -21.80 -15.52
N SER A 128 5.05 -22.68 -16.52
CA SER A 128 6.27 -22.81 -17.30
C SER A 128 6.45 -21.77 -18.41
N HIS A 129 5.38 -21.15 -18.90
CA HIS A 129 5.47 -20.12 -19.94
C HIS A 129 5.95 -18.80 -19.34
N SER A 130 7.18 -18.40 -19.62
CA SER A 130 7.87 -17.26 -19.00
C SER A 130 7.07 -15.95 -19.02
N HIS A 131 6.33 -15.66 -20.10
CA HIS A 131 5.50 -14.46 -20.20
C HIS A 131 4.20 -14.57 -19.42
N HIS A 132 3.51 -15.71 -19.47
CA HIS A 132 2.28 -15.97 -18.72
C HIS A 132 2.58 -16.00 -17.22
N SER A 133 3.61 -16.72 -16.80
CA SER A 133 4.06 -16.75 -15.40
C SER A 133 4.34 -15.34 -14.87
N LYS A 134 5.12 -14.51 -15.58
CA LYS A 134 5.35 -13.11 -15.18
C LYS A 134 4.06 -12.30 -15.04
N ALA A 135 3.10 -12.52 -15.94
CA ALA A 135 1.83 -11.82 -15.91
C ALA A 135 0.97 -12.25 -14.70
N LEU A 136 0.95 -13.55 -14.36
CA LEU A 136 0.27 -14.08 -13.17
C LEU A 136 0.87 -13.51 -11.89
N HIS A 137 2.18 -13.57 -11.71
CA HIS A 137 2.87 -13.02 -10.55
C HIS A 137 2.64 -11.50 -10.43
N SER A 138 2.67 -10.80 -11.56
CA SER A 138 2.39 -9.37 -11.60
C SER A 138 0.96 -9.05 -11.17
N LEU A 139 -0.03 -9.82 -11.65
CA LEU A 139 -1.44 -9.62 -11.29
C LEU A 139 -1.71 -10.02 -9.84
N TRP A 140 -1.08 -11.09 -9.35
CA TRP A 140 -1.15 -11.49 -7.94
C TRP A 140 -0.59 -10.38 -7.03
N GLY A 141 0.55 -9.80 -7.39
CA GLY A 141 1.13 -8.65 -6.68
C GLY A 141 0.22 -7.41 -6.73
N GLN A 142 -0.57 -7.21 -7.80
CA GLN A 142 -1.57 -6.14 -7.84
C GLN A 142 -2.68 -6.36 -6.80
N TRP A 143 -3.15 -7.60 -6.61
CA TRP A 143 -4.10 -7.93 -5.55
C TRP A 143 -3.49 -7.70 -4.17
N TYR A 144 -2.24 -8.16 -3.96
CA TYR A 144 -1.52 -7.98 -2.71
C TYR A 144 -1.41 -6.50 -2.33
N PHE A 145 -0.77 -5.69 -3.17
CA PHE A 145 -0.59 -4.27 -2.88
C PHE A 145 -1.88 -3.46 -2.98
N GLY A 146 -2.79 -3.85 -3.85
CA GLY A 146 -4.07 -3.17 -4.04
C GLY A 146 -4.96 -3.21 -2.80
N LEU A 147 -4.90 -4.28 -2.00
CA LEU A 147 -5.65 -4.41 -0.76
C LEU A 147 -4.87 -3.97 0.48
N LEU A 148 -3.53 -3.84 0.39
CA LEU A 148 -2.66 -3.43 1.48
C LEU A 148 -2.46 -1.91 1.54
N VAL A 149 -2.14 -1.30 0.40
CA VAL A 149 -1.65 0.09 0.35
C VAL A 149 -2.68 1.12 0.83
N PRO A 150 -3.94 1.12 0.35
CA PRO A 150 -4.91 2.13 0.77
C PRO A 150 -5.19 2.12 2.28
N PRO A 151 -5.49 0.97 2.94
CA PRO A 151 -5.68 0.95 4.39
C PRO A 151 -4.45 1.39 5.17
N MET A 152 -3.25 1.04 4.68
CA MET A 152 -2.00 1.45 5.33
C MET A 152 -1.73 2.94 5.19
N LEU A 153 -2.10 3.56 4.09
CA LEU A 153 -2.05 5.03 3.97
C LEU A 153 -3.03 5.71 4.93
N GLU A 154 -4.25 5.17 5.12
CA GLU A 154 -5.16 5.66 6.16
C GLU A 154 -4.55 5.52 7.56
N TRP A 155 -3.89 4.38 7.84
CA TRP A 155 -3.18 4.18 9.10
C TRP A 155 -2.04 5.19 9.29
N ILE A 156 -1.16 5.32 8.32
CA ILE A 156 0.07 6.12 8.43
C ILE A 156 -0.24 7.62 8.51
N ILE A 157 -1.18 8.10 7.70
CA ILE A 157 -1.43 9.53 7.54
C ILE A 157 -2.43 10.04 8.56
N ASN A 158 -3.50 9.27 8.83
CA ASN A 158 -4.63 9.75 9.61
C ASN A 158 -4.72 9.15 11.02
N ALA A 159 -4.35 7.85 11.21
CA ALA A 159 -4.66 7.16 12.45
C ALA A 159 -4.07 7.79 13.71
N PRO A 160 -2.77 8.13 13.81
CA PRO A 160 -2.21 8.60 15.06
C PRO A 160 -2.93 9.84 15.63
N HIS A 161 -3.18 10.82 14.78
CA HIS A 161 -3.87 12.04 15.20
C HIS A 161 -5.37 11.85 15.49
N SER A 162 -5.96 10.84 14.87
CA SER A 162 -7.40 10.61 14.97
C SER A 162 -7.78 9.57 16.03
N LEU A 163 -6.83 8.72 16.47
CA LEU A 163 -7.03 7.67 17.47
C LEU A 163 -6.46 8.03 18.85
N ALA A 164 -5.64 9.06 18.92
CA ALA A 164 -5.01 9.51 20.15
C ALA A 164 -5.77 10.70 20.75
N SER A 165 -5.91 10.72 22.06
CA SER A 165 -6.44 11.86 22.82
C SER A 165 -5.33 12.70 23.46
N THR A 166 -4.10 12.18 23.51
CA THR A 166 -2.93 12.88 24.05
C THR A 166 -1.72 12.75 23.11
N ILE A 167 -0.74 13.65 23.28
CA ILE A 167 0.52 13.60 22.52
C ILE A 167 1.26 12.28 22.76
N GLU A 168 1.27 11.81 24.02
CA GLU A 168 1.92 10.52 24.37
C GLU A 168 1.27 9.34 23.64
N GLN A 169 -0.05 9.33 23.49
CA GLN A 169 -0.75 8.31 22.72
C GLN A 169 -0.41 8.39 21.22
N ILE A 170 -0.23 9.58 20.67
CA ILE A 170 0.24 9.73 19.27
C ILE A 170 1.58 9.06 19.13
N GLU A 171 2.54 9.37 20.01
CA GLU A 171 3.89 8.78 19.97
C GLU A 171 3.86 7.25 20.14
N GLN A 172 3.02 6.72 21.03
CA GLN A 172 2.84 5.28 21.22
C GLN A 172 2.27 4.60 19.99
N ILE A 173 1.27 5.18 19.32
CA ILE A 173 0.69 4.65 18.07
C ILE A 173 1.72 4.71 16.94
N GLU A 174 2.53 5.76 16.87
CA GLU A 174 3.61 5.90 15.89
C GLU A 174 4.74 4.87 16.06
N GLN A 175 4.91 4.36 17.28
CA GLN A 175 5.90 3.34 17.61
C GLN A 175 5.39 1.90 17.33
N LEU A 176 4.10 1.70 16.99
CA LEU A 176 3.62 0.38 16.63
C LEU A 176 4.41 -0.19 15.46
N ASP A 177 4.70 -1.48 15.54
CA ASP A 177 5.46 -2.15 14.51
C ASP A 177 4.59 -2.37 13.26
N ILE A 178 5.12 -1.94 12.12
CA ILE A 178 4.45 -2.02 10.81
C ILE A 178 5.28 -2.86 9.82
N ALA A 179 6.19 -3.67 10.32
CA ALA A 179 6.96 -4.61 9.51
C ALA A 179 6.07 -5.75 8.94
N PRO A 180 6.49 -6.42 7.85
CA PRO A 180 5.64 -7.40 7.16
C PRO A 180 5.18 -8.59 8.02
N GLU A 181 5.94 -8.95 9.05
CA GLU A 181 5.61 -10.03 10.00
C GLU A 181 4.34 -9.79 10.80
N HIS A 182 3.89 -8.54 10.89
CA HIS A 182 2.64 -8.17 11.56
C HIS A 182 1.42 -8.17 10.62
N PHE A 183 1.62 -8.57 9.37
CA PHE A 183 0.54 -8.64 8.37
C PHE A 183 0.25 -10.08 7.99
N TYR A 184 -0.98 -10.50 8.22
CA TYR A 184 -1.45 -11.85 7.96
C TYR A 184 -2.36 -11.82 6.74
N LEU A 185 -2.00 -12.58 5.72
CA LEU A 185 -2.73 -12.66 4.47
C LEU A 185 -3.93 -13.59 4.62
N ARG A 186 -5.10 -13.13 4.20
CA ARG A 186 -6.28 -13.99 4.01
C ARG A 186 -6.35 -14.42 2.55
N PRO A 187 -6.18 -15.71 2.26
CA PRO A 187 -6.31 -16.22 0.90
C PRO A 187 -7.79 -16.29 0.50
N HIS A 188 -8.07 -16.12 -0.78
CA HIS A 188 -9.35 -16.43 -1.43
C HIS A 188 -9.26 -17.84 -2.03
N ASP A 189 -10.41 -18.52 -2.22
CA ASP A 189 -10.48 -19.86 -2.82
C ASP A 189 -9.83 -19.95 -4.21
N SER A 190 -9.80 -18.83 -4.94
CA SER A 190 -9.10 -18.74 -6.23
C SER A 190 -7.60 -18.45 -6.10
N GLY A 191 -6.99 -18.58 -4.94
CA GLY A 191 -5.56 -18.34 -4.71
C GLY A 191 -5.12 -16.86 -4.68
N ARG A 192 -6.01 -15.89 -5.00
CA ARG A 192 -5.72 -14.47 -4.87
C ARG A 192 -5.72 -14.03 -3.40
N VAL A 193 -5.17 -12.87 -3.12
CA VAL A 193 -5.35 -12.23 -1.82
C VAL A 193 -6.81 -11.79 -1.67
N ALA A 194 -7.45 -12.19 -0.57
CA ALA A 194 -8.78 -11.72 -0.17
C ALA A 194 -8.69 -10.52 0.77
N GLY A 195 -7.60 -10.37 1.50
CA GLY A 195 -7.40 -9.26 2.41
C GLY A 195 -6.25 -9.50 3.38
N PHE A 196 -6.15 -8.61 4.38
CA PHE A 196 -5.12 -8.64 5.40
C PHE A 196 -5.71 -8.47 6.79
N GLU A 197 -5.02 -9.06 7.77
CA GLU A 197 -5.17 -8.78 9.17
C GLU A 197 -3.87 -8.15 9.66
N PHE A 198 -3.96 -6.93 10.18
CA PHE A 198 -2.82 -6.18 10.72
C PHE A 198 -2.78 -6.36 12.23
N GLN A 199 -1.79 -7.10 12.71
CA GLN A 199 -1.58 -7.34 14.13
C GLN A 199 -0.96 -6.12 14.80
N LEU A 200 -1.67 -5.51 15.73
CA LEU A 200 -1.13 -4.43 16.55
C LEU A 200 -0.29 -5.02 17.67
N THR A 201 1.01 -4.75 17.64
CA THR A 201 1.97 -5.14 18.65
C THR A 201 2.82 -3.93 19.05
N PRO A 202 3.09 -3.75 20.36
CA PRO A 202 4.02 -2.71 20.77
C PRO A 202 5.42 -3.02 20.22
N THR A 203 6.13 -2.00 19.77
CA THR A 203 7.54 -2.16 19.40
C THR A 203 8.36 -2.55 20.64
N PRO A 204 9.18 -3.60 20.61
CA PRO A 204 10.03 -4.00 21.73
C PRO A 204 10.89 -2.82 22.23
N ARG A 205 11.08 -2.72 23.56
CA ARG A 205 11.75 -1.58 24.21
C ARG A 205 13.20 -1.36 23.72
N ASP A 206 13.91 -2.41 23.43
CA ASP A 206 15.25 -2.39 22.83
C ASP A 206 15.29 -1.73 21.45
N LYS A 207 14.29 -1.99 20.61
CA LYS A 207 14.12 -1.32 19.30
C LYS A 207 13.70 0.16 19.45
N VAL A 208 12.89 0.49 20.48
CA VAL A 208 12.50 1.88 20.76
C VAL A 208 13.71 2.77 21.09
N ALA A 209 14.65 2.27 21.84
CA ALA A 209 15.89 3.01 22.18
C ALA A 209 16.71 3.34 20.93
N ILE A 210 16.84 2.40 19.98
CA ILE A 210 17.55 2.60 18.71
C ILE A 210 16.83 3.64 17.84
N VAL A 211 15.50 3.54 17.76
CA VAL A 211 14.66 4.50 17.01
C VAL A 211 14.78 5.91 17.63
N LYS A 212 14.73 6.04 18.97
CA LYS A 212 14.91 7.32 19.66
C LYS A 212 16.29 7.93 19.37
N ALA A 213 17.37 7.13 19.41
CA ALA A 213 18.73 7.60 19.12
C ALA A 213 18.88 8.08 17.65
N ALA A 214 18.22 7.41 16.71
CA ALA A 214 18.16 7.83 15.31
C ALA A 214 17.34 9.12 15.14
N ILE A 215 16.18 9.23 15.83
CA ILE A 215 15.32 10.41 15.80
C ILE A 215 16.03 11.63 16.37
N VAL A 216 16.77 11.51 17.48
CA VAL A 216 17.50 12.63 18.10
C VAL A 216 18.57 13.20 17.16
N LYS A 217 19.17 12.39 16.30
CA LYS A 217 20.12 12.87 15.28
C LYS A 217 19.46 13.55 14.08
N THR A 218 18.19 13.26 13.81
CA THR A 218 17.45 13.77 12.64
C THR A 218 16.40 14.85 13.01
N THR A 219 16.38 15.34 14.23
CA THR A 219 15.27 16.09 14.86
C THR A 219 15.05 17.47 14.28
N VAL A 220 15.45 17.77 13.08
CA VAL A 220 15.29 19.16 12.71
C VAL A 220 14.18 19.43 11.71
N LEU A 221 13.53 18.63 10.96
CA LEU A 221 12.57 19.23 10.02
C LEU A 221 11.61 18.30 9.24
N THR A 222 11.61 17.00 9.45
CA THR A 222 10.67 16.17 8.68
C THR A 222 9.32 16.07 9.41
N PRO A 223 8.19 16.50 8.81
CA PRO A 223 6.88 16.30 9.39
C PRO A 223 6.62 14.84 9.78
N THR A 224 5.88 14.62 10.84
CA THR A 224 5.66 13.28 11.43
C THR A 224 5.07 12.27 10.43
N ARG A 225 4.20 12.73 9.51
CA ARG A 225 3.60 11.91 8.45
C ARG A 225 4.62 11.41 7.43
N GLU A 226 5.53 12.27 7.00
CA GLU A 226 6.61 11.91 6.05
C GLU A 226 7.51 10.84 6.64
N ARG A 227 7.96 11.01 7.89
CA ARG A 227 8.77 10.00 8.60
C ARG A 227 8.07 8.65 8.70
N ARG A 228 6.78 8.63 9.03
CA ARG A 228 6.01 7.40 9.08
C ARG A 228 5.90 6.72 7.71
N LEU A 229 5.71 7.51 6.66
CA LEU A 229 5.64 7.01 5.30
C LEU A 229 6.99 6.42 4.85
N ILE A 230 8.11 7.11 5.13
CA ILE A 230 9.46 6.59 4.88
C ILE A 230 9.70 5.31 5.69
N LYS A 231 9.39 5.30 6.98
CA LYS A 231 9.49 4.10 7.83
C LYS A 231 8.71 2.93 7.25
N TRP A 232 7.49 3.16 6.78
CA TRP A 232 6.69 2.11 6.17
C TRP A 232 7.29 1.59 4.86
N ILE A 233 7.80 2.48 4.00
CA ILE A 233 8.48 2.06 2.77
C ILE A 233 9.68 1.17 3.11
N GLN A 234 10.51 1.60 4.05
CA GLN A 234 11.76 0.90 4.42
C GLN A 234 11.49 -0.40 5.18
N SER A 235 10.61 -0.37 6.19
CA SER A 235 10.38 -1.52 7.07
C SER A 235 9.37 -2.52 6.53
N HIS A 236 8.50 -2.13 5.58
CA HIS A 236 7.45 -3.00 5.05
C HIS A 236 7.51 -3.21 3.54
N LEU A 237 7.49 -2.11 2.74
CA LEU A 237 7.36 -2.26 1.29
C LEU A 237 8.62 -2.85 0.65
N ILE A 238 9.82 -2.42 1.08
CA ILE A 238 11.07 -2.98 0.56
C ILE A 238 11.16 -4.48 0.84
N PRO A 239 11.03 -4.97 2.09
CA PRO A 239 11.06 -6.40 2.37
C PRO A 239 9.97 -7.20 1.63
N SER A 240 8.75 -6.64 1.50
CA SER A 240 7.66 -7.29 0.77
C SER A 240 7.96 -7.44 -0.73
N VAL A 241 8.52 -6.40 -1.36
CA VAL A 241 8.93 -6.46 -2.78
C VAL A 241 10.09 -7.44 -2.97
N GLU A 242 11.08 -7.44 -2.08
CA GLU A 242 12.19 -8.39 -2.10
C GLU A 242 11.70 -9.84 -1.98
N ARG A 243 10.78 -10.10 -1.05
CA ARG A 243 10.16 -11.41 -0.88
C ARG A 243 9.42 -11.85 -2.15
N LEU A 244 8.56 -10.99 -2.71
CA LEU A 244 7.85 -11.31 -3.96
C LEU A 244 8.80 -11.50 -5.14
N THR A 245 9.87 -10.73 -5.22
CA THR A 245 10.88 -10.85 -6.27
C THR A 245 11.66 -12.17 -6.16
N SER A 246 11.95 -12.63 -4.94
CA SER A 246 12.62 -13.92 -4.73
C SER A 246 11.75 -15.13 -5.11
N LEU A 247 10.41 -14.96 -5.05
CA LEU A 247 9.44 -16.02 -5.36
C LEU A 247 8.98 -16.01 -6.83
N SER A 248 9.38 -15.01 -7.62
CA SER A 248 8.80 -14.80 -8.94
C SER A 248 9.82 -14.38 -9.99
N PRO A 249 9.57 -14.68 -11.29
CA PRO A 249 10.39 -14.16 -12.38
C PRO A 249 10.14 -12.67 -12.67
N THR A 250 9.34 -12.00 -11.85
CA THR A 250 8.92 -10.60 -12.04
C THR A 250 9.96 -9.65 -11.44
N PRO A 251 10.51 -8.69 -12.21
CA PRO A 251 11.51 -7.78 -11.68
C PRO A 251 10.92 -6.78 -10.69
N ALA A 252 11.67 -6.40 -9.65
CA ALA A 252 11.27 -5.45 -8.61
C ALA A 252 10.69 -4.14 -9.16
N LYS A 253 11.25 -3.60 -10.27
CA LYS A 253 10.76 -2.37 -10.92
C LYS A 253 9.29 -2.41 -11.32
N LEU A 254 8.74 -3.61 -11.59
CA LEU A 254 7.32 -3.76 -11.93
C LEU A 254 6.46 -3.60 -10.69
N TYR A 255 6.84 -4.20 -9.56
CA TYR A 255 6.17 -4.02 -8.28
C TYR A 255 6.25 -2.56 -7.81
N TRP A 256 7.41 -1.92 -7.91
CA TRP A 256 7.57 -0.50 -7.57
C TRP A 256 6.72 0.42 -8.45
N SER A 257 6.54 0.08 -9.72
CA SER A 257 5.62 0.85 -10.58
C SER A 257 4.15 0.65 -10.21
N HIS A 258 3.77 -0.52 -9.68
CA HIS A 258 2.43 -0.73 -9.11
C HIS A 258 2.23 0.08 -7.84
N LEU A 259 3.18 -0.02 -6.91
CA LEU A 259 3.17 0.69 -5.64
C LEU A 259 3.11 2.20 -5.85
N GLY A 260 3.97 2.74 -6.70
CA GLY A 260 3.98 4.16 -7.01
C GLY A 260 2.64 4.65 -7.54
N TYR A 261 2.03 3.90 -8.46
CA TYR A 261 0.71 4.22 -8.98
C TYR A 261 -0.38 4.19 -7.90
N LEU A 262 -0.41 3.13 -7.07
CA LEU A 262 -1.40 2.97 -6.02
C LEU A 262 -1.27 4.06 -4.94
N ILE A 263 -0.05 4.35 -4.52
CA ILE A 263 0.22 5.37 -3.51
C ILE A 263 -0.20 6.75 -4.03
N HIS A 264 0.25 7.13 -5.22
CA HIS A 264 -0.10 8.44 -5.81
C HIS A 264 -1.61 8.59 -5.98
N TRP A 265 -2.26 7.57 -6.54
CA TRP A 265 -3.71 7.59 -6.73
C TRP A 265 -4.44 7.75 -5.39
N TYR A 266 -4.12 6.93 -4.40
CA TYR A 266 -4.86 6.95 -3.13
C TYR A 266 -4.58 8.21 -2.31
N LEU A 267 -3.37 8.75 -2.33
CA LEU A 267 -3.09 10.07 -1.73
C LEU A 267 -4.00 11.16 -2.32
N GLY A 268 -4.26 11.12 -3.62
CA GLY A 268 -5.21 12.03 -4.27
C GLY A 268 -6.67 11.84 -3.83
N GLU A 269 -7.07 10.60 -3.48
CA GLU A 269 -8.41 10.30 -2.94
C GLU A 269 -8.57 10.71 -1.46
N MET A 270 -7.46 10.86 -0.72
CA MET A 270 -7.48 11.20 0.71
C MET A 270 -7.89 12.63 1.02
N ALA A 271 -8.11 13.48 0.02
CA ALA A 271 -8.47 14.89 0.16
C ALA A 271 -7.52 15.67 1.10
N LEU A 272 -6.22 15.42 0.97
CA LEU A 272 -5.19 16.16 1.68
C LEU A 272 -5.16 17.63 1.23
N PRO A 273 -4.71 18.58 2.08
CA PRO A 273 -4.38 19.92 1.63
C PRO A 273 -3.39 19.87 0.45
N GLU A 274 -3.59 20.72 -0.56
CA GLU A 274 -2.78 20.71 -1.79
C GLU A 274 -1.27 20.80 -1.51
N ILE A 275 -0.88 21.67 -0.59
CA ILE A 275 0.53 21.84 -0.19
C ILE A 275 1.10 20.51 0.35
N GLU A 276 0.34 19.83 1.21
CA GLU A 276 0.76 18.56 1.80
C GLU A 276 0.84 17.45 0.76
N PHE A 277 -0.15 17.36 -0.12
CA PHE A 277 -0.14 16.40 -1.24
C PHE A 277 1.08 16.58 -2.14
N GLU A 278 1.40 17.83 -2.53
CA GLU A 278 2.58 18.11 -3.38
C GLU A 278 3.91 17.84 -2.65
N GLN A 279 3.99 18.10 -1.34
CA GLN A 279 5.16 17.74 -0.53
C GLN A 279 5.38 16.22 -0.49
N LEU A 280 4.34 15.44 -0.19
CA LEU A 280 4.40 13.97 -0.20
C LEU A 280 4.75 13.42 -1.59
N LYS A 281 4.16 13.99 -2.63
CA LYS A 281 4.46 13.63 -4.03
C LYS A 281 5.92 13.89 -4.39
N ALA A 282 6.46 15.04 -4.01
CA ALA A 282 7.86 15.39 -4.24
C ALA A 282 8.81 14.43 -3.48
N LEU A 283 8.53 14.16 -2.21
CA LEU A 283 9.29 13.21 -1.40
C LEU A 283 9.32 11.82 -2.04
N LEU A 284 8.17 11.31 -2.45
CA LEU A 284 8.05 9.94 -2.93
C LEU A 284 8.58 9.73 -4.34
N PHE A 285 8.33 10.67 -5.26
CA PHE A 285 8.56 10.42 -6.69
C PHE A 285 9.70 11.24 -7.31
N ASN A 286 10.14 12.32 -6.66
CA ASN A 286 11.17 13.22 -7.18
C ASN A 286 12.49 13.16 -6.39
N THR A 287 12.49 12.56 -5.19
CA THR A 287 13.67 12.42 -4.33
C THR A 287 14.33 11.07 -4.53
N LYS A 288 15.63 11.04 -4.87
CA LYS A 288 16.38 9.81 -5.14
C LYS A 288 16.73 9.01 -3.88
N SER A 289 17.00 9.71 -2.79
CA SER A 289 17.36 9.12 -1.50
C SER A 289 16.61 9.84 -0.39
N PHE A 290 16.25 9.13 0.65
CA PHE A 290 15.69 9.72 1.87
C PHE A 290 16.79 10.46 2.68
N ASP A 291 16.39 11.22 3.69
CA ASP A 291 17.29 12.03 4.51
C ASP A 291 18.33 11.20 5.27
N ASP A 292 18.07 9.92 5.52
CA ASP A 292 19.00 8.96 6.11
C ASP A 292 20.02 8.38 5.10
N GLY A 293 19.95 8.79 3.84
CA GLY A 293 20.83 8.34 2.76
C GLY A 293 20.35 7.06 2.04
N GLU A 294 19.31 6.39 2.54
CA GLU A 294 18.76 5.20 1.92
C GLU A 294 18.10 5.50 0.56
N VAL A 295 18.24 4.57 -0.36
CA VAL A 295 17.68 4.72 -1.72
C VAL A 295 16.15 4.70 -1.67
N ASN A 296 15.52 5.66 -2.31
CA ASN A 296 14.07 5.69 -2.47
C ASN A 296 13.63 4.84 -3.69
N PRO A 297 13.02 3.67 -3.49
CA PRO A 297 12.63 2.79 -4.59
C PRO A 297 11.44 3.31 -5.40
N LEU A 298 10.69 4.30 -4.87
CA LEU A 298 9.59 4.96 -5.56
C LEU A 298 10.05 6.09 -6.50
N TYR A 299 11.32 6.51 -6.38
CA TYR A 299 11.87 7.53 -7.29
C TYR A 299 11.66 7.11 -8.75
N ASN A 300 11.01 7.97 -9.53
CA ASN A 300 10.71 7.69 -10.93
C ASN A 300 9.92 6.37 -11.17
N SER A 301 9.17 5.86 -10.20
CA SER A 301 8.35 4.63 -10.37
C SER A 301 7.12 4.83 -11.25
N ILE A 302 6.67 6.09 -11.40
CA ILE A 302 5.54 6.52 -12.25
C ILE A 302 5.98 7.64 -13.19
N ASN A 303 5.17 7.90 -14.22
CA ASN A 303 5.29 9.08 -15.06
C ASN A 303 4.17 10.04 -14.67
N LEU A 304 4.51 11.17 -14.10
CA LEU A 304 3.58 12.26 -13.84
C LEU A 304 3.29 12.97 -15.17
N LEU A 305 2.03 13.05 -15.57
CA LEU A 305 1.61 13.74 -16.79
C LEU A 305 1.28 15.19 -16.43
N PRO A 306 1.53 16.14 -17.33
CA PRO A 306 1.02 17.50 -17.19
C PRO A 306 -0.51 17.49 -17.06
N ALA A 307 -1.07 18.39 -16.25
CA ALA A 307 -2.48 18.47 -15.84
C ALA A 307 -3.55 18.61 -16.97
N LEU A 308 -3.16 18.51 -18.22
CA LEU A 308 -4.05 18.56 -19.39
C LEU A 308 -4.67 17.21 -19.79
N ALA A 309 -4.28 16.12 -19.15
CA ALA A 309 -4.80 14.79 -19.45
C ALA A 309 -5.99 14.47 -18.54
N THR A 310 -7.12 14.37 -19.10
CA THR A 310 -8.47 14.37 -18.54
C THR A 310 -8.85 13.23 -17.59
N HIS A 311 -8.01 12.37 -17.01
CA HIS A 311 -8.52 11.35 -16.07
C HIS A 311 -7.52 10.67 -15.11
N SER A 312 -6.23 10.86 -15.22
CA SER A 312 -5.26 10.54 -14.17
C SER A 312 -3.94 11.26 -14.46
N ASP A 313 -3.48 12.06 -13.51
CA ASP A 313 -2.24 12.83 -13.61
C ASP A 313 -1.00 11.95 -13.57
N ASN A 314 -1.16 10.63 -13.57
CA ASN A 314 -0.06 9.69 -13.52
C ASN A 314 -0.30 8.45 -14.39
N ILE A 315 0.78 7.88 -14.90
CA ILE A 315 0.79 6.61 -15.62
C ILE A 315 1.86 5.72 -15.04
N ARG A 316 1.57 4.43 -14.90
CA ARG A 316 2.59 3.43 -14.56
C ARG A 316 3.76 3.52 -15.53
N ARG A 317 4.98 3.49 -15.00
CA ARG A 317 6.18 3.49 -15.84
C ARG A 317 6.39 2.14 -16.53
N VAL A 318 6.00 1.05 -15.86
CA VAL A 318 6.13 -0.33 -16.35
C VAL A 318 4.76 -0.94 -16.54
N CYS A 319 4.58 -1.63 -17.68
CA CYS A 319 3.34 -2.36 -17.95
C CYS A 319 3.15 -3.51 -16.95
N CYS A 320 1.93 -3.66 -16.44
CA CYS A 320 1.56 -4.71 -15.50
C CYS A 320 1.41 -6.11 -16.13
N LEU A 321 1.59 -6.25 -17.42
CA LEU A 321 1.45 -7.50 -18.18
C LEU A 321 0.06 -8.14 -18.17
N ARG A 322 -0.91 -7.58 -17.43
CA ARG A 322 -2.27 -8.12 -17.29
C ARG A 322 -2.92 -8.49 -18.64
N HIS A 323 -2.68 -7.71 -19.69
CA HIS A 323 -3.20 -7.97 -21.03
C HIS A 323 -2.69 -9.26 -21.68
N GLN A 324 -1.73 -9.95 -21.07
CA GLN A 324 -1.20 -11.25 -21.51
C GLN A 324 -1.97 -12.43 -20.92
N LEU A 325 -2.91 -12.17 -20.02
CA LEU A 325 -3.76 -13.17 -19.39
C LEU A 325 -5.11 -13.27 -20.11
N ALA A 326 -5.64 -14.46 -20.25
CA ALA A 326 -6.97 -14.66 -20.79
C ALA A 326 -8.04 -13.96 -19.94
N ASN A 327 -9.12 -13.54 -20.55
CA ASN A 327 -10.22 -12.83 -19.88
C ASN A 327 -9.84 -11.51 -19.20
N SER A 328 -8.67 -10.93 -19.55
CA SER A 328 -8.16 -9.70 -18.94
C SER A 328 -7.96 -8.63 -20.03
N HIS A 329 -8.28 -7.39 -19.68
CA HIS A 329 -8.14 -6.23 -20.55
C HIS A 329 -6.95 -5.36 -20.13
N ARG A 330 -6.51 -4.49 -21.01
CA ARG A 330 -5.54 -3.43 -20.63
C ARG A 330 -6.16 -2.55 -19.55
N CYS A 331 -5.35 -2.16 -18.59
CA CYS A 331 -5.75 -1.16 -17.59
C CYS A 331 -5.93 0.22 -18.24
N GLY A 332 -6.78 1.08 -17.67
CA GLY A 332 -7.01 2.44 -18.18
C GLY A 332 -5.75 3.31 -18.15
N ASP A 333 -4.87 3.06 -17.20
CA ASP A 333 -3.56 3.70 -16.98
C ASP A 333 -2.39 2.96 -17.66
N CYS A 334 -2.66 2.21 -18.74
CA CYS A 334 -1.66 1.34 -19.38
C CYS A 334 -0.61 2.15 -20.16
N PRO A 335 0.68 2.08 -19.81
CA PRO A 335 1.73 2.83 -20.50
C PRO A 335 1.89 2.42 -21.97
N LEU A 336 1.45 1.22 -22.35
CA LEU A 336 1.46 0.78 -23.75
C LEU A 336 0.38 1.44 -24.58
N ALA A 337 -0.80 1.73 -23.99
CA ALA A 337 -1.87 2.44 -24.68
C ALA A 337 -1.47 3.90 -24.95
N THR A 338 -0.92 4.58 -23.96
CA THR A 338 -0.46 5.98 -24.07
C THR A 338 0.68 6.12 -25.09
N ARG A 339 1.65 5.19 -25.09
CA ARG A 339 2.73 5.20 -26.08
C ARG A 339 2.21 4.97 -27.51
N ALA A 340 1.20 4.11 -27.66
CA ALA A 340 0.57 3.87 -28.97
C ALA A 340 -0.19 5.11 -29.47
N GLN A 341 -0.90 5.82 -28.57
CA GLN A 341 -1.57 7.08 -28.90
C GLN A 341 -0.57 8.17 -29.29
N ALA A 342 0.49 8.36 -28.49
CA ALA A 342 1.54 9.34 -28.81
C ALA A 342 2.21 9.04 -30.15
N LYS A 343 2.46 7.76 -30.46
CA LYS A 343 3.04 7.36 -31.76
C LYS A 343 2.11 7.65 -32.95
N ARG A 344 0.80 7.44 -32.79
CA ARG A 344 -0.19 7.76 -33.81
C ARG A 344 -0.31 9.27 -34.03
N ALA A 345 -0.30 10.08 -32.97
CA ALA A 345 -0.34 11.53 -33.05
C ALA A 345 0.91 12.12 -33.71
N ALA A 346 2.07 11.49 -33.56
CA ALA A 346 3.31 11.93 -34.23
C ALA A 346 3.40 11.51 -35.72
N GLN A 347 2.50 10.66 -36.20
CA GLN A 347 2.42 10.18 -37.59
C GLN A 347 1.28 10.84 -38.37
N ALA A 348 0.41 11.62 -37.71
CA ALA A 348 -0.67 12.42 -38.29
C ALA A 348 -0.22 13.87 -38.52
#